data_b103168585758f7e6464ff7a4f214468
#
_entry.id   b103168585758f7e6464ff7a4f214468
#
_cell.length_a   1.000
_cell.length_b   1.000
_cell.length_c   1.000
_cell.angle_alpha   90.00
_cell.angle_beta   90.00
_cell.angle_gamma   90.00
#
_symmetry.space_group_name_H-M   'P 1'
#
loop_
_entity.id
_entity.type
_entity.pdbx_description
1 polymer ?
#
loop_
_entity_poly.entity_id
_entity_poly.type
_entity_poly.pdbx_seq_one_letter_code
_entity_poly.pdbx_strand_id
1 'polypeptide(L)'
;HLRTRRQRQMCIRDRFSLANAFNNNDIKEFIKRSVKFLNLDNDDDFEYICEPKIDGLSLNLVYKNGNLVSAGTRGDGFIGEDVTENISNIKNIPSKLKKNFPAFIEIRGEVFLNKSDFEKLNSKLENKSKFANPRNAAAGSLRQLDTSISHSRPLKFIPHGIGKCSDKFDKIENYYDQLKNWNITPNNLRKNCYSVEEIIKFYNQIDQKRSGIDYDIDGLVVKINSFKL
;
A
#
# COMPACT_ATOMS: atom_id res chain seq x y z
N HIS A 1 -8.99 35.15 -15.41
CA HIS A 1 -9.35 34.64 -14.08
C HIS A 1 -8.75 33.27 -13.88
N LEU A 2 -7.50 33.21 -13.41
CA LEU A 2 -6.88 31.99 -12.88
C LEU A 2 -7.52 31.71 -11.51
N ARG A 3 -8.54 30.86 -11.47
CA ARG A 3 -8.95 30.23 -10.21
C ARG A 3 -7.87 29.21 -9.85
N THR A 4 -6.98 29.58 -8.96
CA THR A 4 -6.15 28.63 -8.21
C THR A 4 -7.11 27.71 -7.47
N ARG A 5 -7.35 26.49 -7.98
CA ARG A 5 -7.99 25.42 -7.18
C ARG A 5 -7.04 25.15 -6.03
N ARG A 6 -7.40 25.60 -4.82
CA ARG A 6 -6.72 25.18 -3.60
C ARG A 6 -6.77 23.65 -3.56
N GLN A 7 -5.62 23.01 -3.50
CA GLN A 7 -5.55 21.58 -3.23
C GLN A 7 -6.36 21.31 -1.95
N ARG A 8 -7.36 20.42 -2.03
CA ARG A 8 -8.14 20.04 -0.86
C ARG A 8 -7.23 19.26 0.07
N GLN A 9 -7.04 19.74 1.26
CA GLN A 9 -6.29 19.06 2.31
C GLN A 9 -7.21 18.05 3.00
N MET A 10 -6.74 16.83 3.22
CA MET A 10 -7.43 15.78 3.93
C MET A 10 -6.68 15.43 5.21
N CYS A 11 -7.37 15.48 6.36
CA CYS A 11 -6.79 15.05 7.64
C CYS A 11 -6.61 13.53 7.65
N ILE A 12 -5.38 13.06 7.87
CA ILE A 12 -4.99 11.65 7.93
C ILE A 12 -4.48 11.39 9.33
N ARG A 13 -5.10 10.49 10.08
CA ARG A 13 -4.68 10.14 11.43
C ARG A 13 -3.88 8.83 11.44
N ASP A 14 -2.93 8.74 12.38
CA ASP A 14 -2.26 7.51 12.81
C ASP A 14 -1.46 6.78 11.72
N ARG A 15 -0.56 7.48 11.03
CA ARG A 15 0.41 6.87 10.12
C ARG A 15 1.82 6.91 10.69
N PHE A 16 2.21 5.82 11.34
CA PHE A 16 3.56 5.63 11.82
C PHE A 16 4.48 5.10 10.72
N SER A 17 5.78 5.37 10.84
CA SER A 17 6.79 4.73 10.00
C SER A 17 7.04 3.32 10.50
N LEU A 18 7.32 2.38 9.59
CA LEU A 18 7.72 1.02 9.94
C LEU A 18 9.12 1.05 10.56
N ALA A 19 9.36 0.19 11.53
CA ALA A 19 10.70 -0.09 12.01
C ALA A 19 11.50 -0.84 10.91
N ASN A 20 12.78 -0.51 10.77
CA ASN A 20 13.65 -1.17 9.81
C ASN A 20 14.42 -2.30 10.46
N ALA A 21 14.60 -3.40 9.74
CA ALA A 21 15.52 -4.49 10.06
C ALA A 21 16.50 -4.64 8.89
N PHE A 22 17.80 -4.60 9.19
CA PHE A 22 18.87 -4.68 8.18
C PHE A 22 19.58 -6.03 8.18
N ASN A 23 19.36 -6.84 9.20
CA ASN A 23 19.97 -8.16 9.37
C ASN A 23 19.03 -9.10 10.14
N ASN A 24 19.42 -10.37 10.22
CA ASN A 24 18.65 -11.41 10.88
C ASN A 24 18.46 -11.16 12.39
N ASN A 25 19.40 -10.51 13.04
CA ASN A 25 19.28 -10.20 14.47
C ASN A 25 18.22 -9.14 14.72
N ASP A 26 18.08 -8.15 13.84
CA ASP A 26 17.04 -7.13 13.94
C ASP A 26 15.63 -7.74 13.86
N ILE A 27 15.45 -8.78 13.03
CA ILE A 27 14.19 -9.52 12.94
C ILE A 27 13.91 -10.26 14.25
N LYS A 28 14.91 -10.95 14.79
CA LYS A 28 14.79 -11.65 16.09
C LYS A 28 14.47 -10.67 17.23
N GLU A 29 15.12 -9.51 17.26
CA GLU A 29 14.86 -8.47 18.25
C GLU A 29 13.45 -7.84 18.08
N PHE A 30 12.96 -7.70 16.86
CA PHE A 30 11.58 -7.27 16.62
C PHE A 30 10.58 -8.25 17.23
N ILE A 31 10.77 -9.56 17.02
CA ILE A 31 9.91 -10.61 17.57
C ILE A 31 9.95 -10.60 19.09
N LYS A 32 11.15 -10.58 19.70
CA LYS A 32 11.30 -10.51 21.16
C LYS A 32 10.59 -9.30 21.76
N ARG A 33 10.71 -8.13 21.12
CA ARG A 33 10.00 -6.92 21.56
C ARG A 33 8.49 -7.08 21.45
N SER A 34 7.99 -7.73 20.38
CA SER A 34 6.57 -7.99 20.20
C SER A 34 6.01 -8.92 21.26
N VAL A 35 6.70 -10.03 21.55
CA VAL A 35 6.37 -10.97 22.66
C VAL A 35 6.27 -10.23 23.99
N LYS A 36 7.32 -9.44 24.32
CA LYS A 36 7.35 -8.66 25.55
C LYS A 36 6.23 -7.61 25.63
N PHE A 37 5.98 -6.90 24.54
CA PHE A 37 4.92 -5.87 24.48
C PHE A 37 3.52 -6.46 24.67
N LEU A 38 3.29 -7.65 24.13
CA LEU A 38 2.01 -8.37 24.20
C LEU A 38 1.87 -9.23 25.47
N ASN A 39 2.89 -9.25 26.36
CA ASN A 39 2.95 -10.08 27.56
C ASN A 39 2.69 -11.58 27.26
N LEU A 40 3.29 -12.09 26.20
CA LEU A 40 3.25 -13.51 25.84
C LEU A 40 4.48 -14.24 26.40
N ASP A 41 4.35 -15.55 26.61
CA ASP A 41 5.46 -16.39 27.11
C ASP A 41 6.51 -16.66 26.03
N ASN A 42 6.06 -16.76 24.77
CA ASN A 42 6.90 -17.03 23.60
C ASN A 42 6.26 -16.48 22.32
N ASP A 43 6.84 -16.77 21.15
CA ASP A 43 6.37 -16.37 19.83
C ASP A 43 5.70 -17.52 19.04
N ASP A 44 5.43 -18.66 19.67
CA ASP A 44 4.88 -19.85 19.01
C ASP A 44 3.49 -19.61 18.41
N ASP A 45 2.73 -18.65 18.94
CA ASP A 45 1.41 -18.28 18.44
C ASP A 45 1.46 -17.25 17.31
N PHE A 46 2.66 -16.77 16.94
CA PHE A 46 2.77 -15.75 15.89
C PHE A 46 2.72 -16.37 14.50
N GLU A 47 1.71 -15.99 13.77
CA GLU A 47 1.69 -16.11 12.31
C GLU A 47 2.10 -14.75 11.72
N TYR A 48 2.95 -14.77 10.71
CA TYR A 48 3.40 -13.57 10.02
C TYR A 48 2.88 -13.54 8.59
N ILE A 49 2.45 -12.37 8.12
CA ILE A 49 2.29 -12.10 6.69
C ILE A 49 3.49 -11.30 6.22
N CYS A 50 4.19 -11.86 5.26
CA CYS A 50 5.31 -11.24 4.58
C CYS A 50 4.92 -10.84 3.17
N GLU A 51 5.21 -9.59 2.78
CA GLU A 51 4.89 -9.08 1.45
C GLU A 51 5.97 -8.11 0.95
N PRO A 52 6.20 -8.02 -0.37
CA PRO A 52 7.11 -7.04 -0.93
C PRO A 52 6.70 -5.61 -0.57
N LYS A 53 7.65 -4.82 -0.10
CA LYS A 53 7.49 -3.38 0.12
C LYS A 53 7.60 -2.65 -1.21
N ILE A 54 6.47 -2.31 -1.78
CA ILE A 54 6.41 -1.62 -3.07
C ILE A 54 6.90 -0.19 -2.91
N ASP A 55 7.75 0.25 -3.82
CA ASP A 55 8.24 1.62 -3.87
C ASP A 55 7.31 2.49 -4.74
N GLY A 56 6.38 3.16 -4.09
CA GLY A 56 5.36 3.99 -4.73
C GLY A 56 4.96 5.20 -3.90
N LEU A 57 3.73 5.65 -4.07
CA LEU A 57 3.11 6.72 -3.29
C LEU A 57 1.99 6.15 -2.45
N SER A 58 2.06 6.35 -1.14
CA SER A 58 1.04 5.87 -0.22
C SER A 58 -0.30 6.55 -0.43
N LEU A 59 -1.36 5.75 -0.54
CA LEU A 59 -2.74 6.17 -0.76
C LEU A 59 -3.65 5.57 0.31
N ASN A 60 -4.60 6.37 0.80
CA ASN A 60 -5.70 5.96 1.66
C ASN A 60 -7.02 6.12 0.91
N LEU A 61 -7.78 5.04 0.81
CA LEU A 61 -9.12 5.01 0.22
C LEU A 61 -10.15 4.95 1.34
N VAL A 62 -11.18 5.80 1.30
CA VAL A 62 -12.28 5.80 2.27
C VAL A 62 -13.56 5.40 1.57
N TYR A 63 -14.15 4.31 2.05
CA TYR A 63 -15.47 3.85 1.61
C TYR A 63 -16.49 4.03 2.72
N LYS A 64 -17.68 4.53 2.35
CA LYS A 64 -18.86 4.61 3.22
C LYS A 64 -20.04 3.92 2.53
N ASN A 65 -20.66 2.98 3.23
CA ASN A 65 -21.75 2.17 2.68
C ASN A 65 -21.40 1.59 1.29
N GLY A 66 -20.16 1.10 1.17
CA GLY A 66 -19.61 0.53 -0.04
C GLY A 66 -19.20 1.53 -1.13
N ASN A 67 -19.52 2.82 -1.04
CA ASN A 67 -19.14 3.82 -2.05
C ASN A 67 -17.81 4.48 -1.69
N LEU A 68 -16.93 4.66 -2.68
CA LEU A 68 -15.71 5.44 -2.52
C LEU A 68 -16.08 6.92 -2.33
N VAL A 69 -15.73 7.49 -1.19
CA VAL A 69 -16.08 8.88 -0.85
C VAL A 69 -14.88 9.80 -0.86
N SER A 70 -13.69 9.28 -0.60
CA SER A 70 -12.46 10.07 -0.70
C SER A 70 -11.22 9.20 -0.83
N ALA A 71 -10.17 9.77 -1.43
CA ALA A 71 -8.85 9.20 -1.50
C ALA A 71 -7.80 10.27 -1.23
N GLY A 72 -6.83 9.97 -0.36
CA GLY A 72 -5.81 10.93 0.04
C GLY A 72 -4.42 10.35 0.08
N THR A 73 -3.43 11.17 -0.28
CA THR A 73 -2.02 10.83 -0.11
C THR A 73 -1.62 10.87 1.36
N ARG A 74 -0.45 10.30 1.70
CA ARG A 74 0.05 10.33 3.08
C ARG A 74 0.36 11.75 3.59
N GLY A 75 0.80 12.66 2.70
CA GLY A 75 1.29 13.98 3.09
C GLY A 75 2.41 13.90 4.12
N ASP A 76 2.34 14.77 5.13
CA ASP A 76 3.24 14.81 6.29
C ASP A 76 2.88 13.80 7.41
N GLY A 77 1.84 13.00 7.20
CA GLY A 77 1.30 12.06 8.19
C GLY A 77 0.04 12.57 8.91
N PHE A 78 -0.22 13.86 8.87
CA PHE A 78 -1.42 14.51 9.45
C PHE A 78 -2.34 15.09 8.37
N ILE A 79 -1.77 15.69 7.34
CA ILE A 79 -2.49 16.31 6.24
C ILE A 79 -1.96 15.76 4.93
N GLY A 80 -2.86 15.17 4.13
CA GLY A 80 -2.58 14.68 2.79
C GLY A 80 -3.34 15.47 1.72
N GLU A 81 -2.98 15.26 0.46
CA GLU A 81 -3.66 15.84 -0.68
C GLU A 81 -4.87 14.96 -1.06
N ASP A 82 -6.02 15.57 -1.29
CA ASP A 82 -7.19 14.89 -1.85
C ASP A 82 -6.94 14.61 -3.34
N VAL A 83 -6.91 13.33 -3.68
CA VAL A 83 -6.69 12.82 -5.04
C VAL A 83 -7.85 11.95 -5.52
N THR A 84 -9.03 12.13 -4.94
CA THR A 84 -10.22 11.31 -5.22
C THR A 84 -10.57 11.28 -6.69
N GLU A 85 -10.54 12.40 -7.38
CA GLU A 85 -10.82 12.47 -8.82
C GLU A 85 -9.69 11.83 -9.65
N ASN A 86 -8.43 11.99 -9.20
CA ASN A 86 -7.24 11.53 -9.91
C ASN A 86 -7.14 10.00 -10.00
N ILE A 87 -7.69 9.27 -9.02
CA ILE A 87 -7.62 7.81 -8.94
C ILE A 87 -8.75 7.07 -9.66
N SER A 88 -9.75 7.79 -10.15
CA SER A 88 -10.98 7.19 -10.71
C SER A 88 -10.73 6.24 -11.89
N ASN A 89 -9.59 6.36 -12.55
CA ASN A 89 -9.17 5.52 -13.68
C ASN A 89 -8.28 4.33 -13.31
N ILE A 90 -7.94 4.17 -12.02
CA ILE A 90 -7.15 3.03 -11.55
C ILE A 90 -8.04 1.80 -11.45
N LYS A 91 -7.84 0.82 -12.37
CA LYS A 91 -8.76 -0.31 -12.60
C LYS A 91 -9.11 -1.15 -11.37
N ASN A 92 -8.21 -1.30 -10.41
CA ASN A 92 -8.43 -2.08 -9.19
C ASN A 92 -8.81 -1.23 -7.98
N ILE A 93 -9.28 0.00 -8.22
CA ILE A 93 -9.94 0.84 -7.21
C ILE A 93 -11.40 1.00 -7.66
N PRO A 94 -12.32 0.17 -7.17
CA PRO A 94 -13.73 0.26 -7.55
C PRO A 94 -14.37 1.51 -6.93
N SER A 95 -15.22 2.20 -7.68
CA SER A 95 -16.04 3.29 -7.15
C SER A 95 -17.06 2.80 -6.12
N LYS A 96 -17.44 1.50 -6.20
CA LYS A 96 -18.36 0.84 -5.27
C LYS A 96 -17.91 -0.58 -4.96
N LEU A 97 -17.79 -0.90 -3.67
CA LEU A 97 -17.53 -2.26 -3.19
C LEU A 97 -18.74 -3.16 -3.48
N LYS A 98 -18.48 -4.42 -3.77
CA LYS A 98 -19.52 -5.43 -3.95
C LYS A 98 -20.03 -5.91 -2.59
N LYS A 99 -20.80 -6.98 -2.57
CA LYS A 99 -21.49 -7.57 -1.40
C LYS A 99 -20.60 -7.65 -0.14
N ASN A 100 -21.24 -7.63 1.02
CA ASN A 100 -20.61 -7.81 2.34
C ASN A 100 -19.51 -6.77 2.65
N PHE A 101 -19.84 -5.50 2.44
CA PHE A 101 -18.95 -4.40 2.79
C PHE A 101 -19.35 -3.76 4.13
N PRO A 102 -18.39 -3.26 4.91
CA PRO A 102 -18.64 -2.54 6.15
C PRO A 102 -19.30 -1.17 5.88
N ALA A 103 -20.00 -0.64 6.88
CA ALA A 103 -20.58 0.71 6.78
C ALA A 103 -19.49 1.79 6.56
N PHE A 104 -18.29 1.56 7.11
CA PHE A 104 -17.13 2.41 6.94
C PHE A 104 -15.85 1.57 6.87
N ILE A 105 -14.96 1.88 5.92
CA ILE A 105 -13.63 1.29 5.87
C ILE A 105 -12.61 2.23 5.22
N GLU A 106 -11.41 2.27 5.80
CA GLU A 106 -10.21 2.86 5.21
C GLU A 106 -9.29 1.74 4.71
N ILE A 107 -9.01 1.75 3.41
CA ILE A 107 -8.09 0.82 2.76
C ILE A 107 -6.79 1.56 2.45
N ARG A 108 -5.69 1.09 3.01
CA ARG A 108 -4.36 1.66 2.80
C ARG A 108 -3.60 0.86 1.77
N GLY A 109 -2.92 1.54 0.87
CA GLY A 109 -2.13 0.89 -0.18
C GLY A 109 -1.10 1.81 -0.79
N GLU A 110 -0.48 1.32 -1.85
CA GLU A 110 0.55 2.03 -2.59
C GLU A 110 0.12 2.20 -4.04
N VAL A 111 0.21 3.42 -4.57
CA VAL A 111 0.09 3.72 -6.00
C VAL A 111 1.47 3.69 -6.62
N PHE A 112 1.62 2.97 -7.71
CA PHE A 112 2.90 2.78 -8.39
C PHE A 112 2.74 2.69 -9.90
N LEU A 113 3.86 2.69 -10.61
CA LEU A 113 3.98 2.37 -12.02
C LEU A 113 4.83 1.12 -12.19
N ASN A 114 4.46 0.26 -13.14
CA ASN A 114 5.36 -0.79 -13.61
C ASN A 114 6.61 -0.18 -14.26
N LYS A 115 7.74 -0.87 -14.17
CA LYS A 115 9.00 -0.47 -14.82
C LYS A 115 8.82 -0.32 -16.34
N SER A 116 8.16 -1.30 -16.94
CA SER A 116 7.85 -1.28 -18.38
C SER A 116 6.95 -0.11 -18.80
N ASP A 117 5.99 0.28 -17.95
CA ASP A 117 5.11 1.42 -18.21
C ASP A 117 5.83 2.76 -17.97
N PHE A 118 6.73 2.80 -16.98
CA PHE A 118 7.59 3.95 -16.71
C PHE A 118 8.54 4.25 -17.88
N GLU A 119 9.19 3.22 -18.43
CA GLU A 119 10.07 3.37 -19.60
C GLU A 119 9.31 3.90 -20.81
N LYS A 120 8.12 3.34 -21.11
CA LYS A 120 7.24 3.83 -22.18
C LYS A 120 6.78 5.27 -21.95
N LEU A 121 6.51 5.66 -20.70
CA LEU A 121 6.14 7.01 -20.36
C LEU A 121 7.30 7.97 -20.60
N ASN A 122 8.47 7.65 -20.06
CA ASN A 122 9.66 8.49 -20.17
C ASN A 122 10.18 8.64 -21.61
N SER A 123 10.02 7.60 -22.45
CA SER A 123 10.41 7.68 -23.85
C SER A 123 9.61 8.70 -24.66
N LYS A 124 8.40 9.06 -24.22
CA LYS A 124 7.53 10.04 -24.86
C LYS A 124 7.71 11.47 -24.35
N LEU A 125 8.49 11.64 -23.27
CA LEU A 125 8.72 12.95 -22.65
C LEU A 125 10.03 13.56 -23.16
N GLU A 126 10.05 14.90 -23.28
CA GLU A 126 11.29 15.62 -23.52
C GLU A 126 12.26 15.45 -22.33
N ASN A 127 13.57 15.51 -22.60
CA ASN A 127 14.60 15.23 -21.60
C ASN A 127 14.47 16.01 -20.30
N LYS A 128 14.03 17.28 -20.36
CA LYS A 128 13.80 18.14 -19.17
C LYS A 128 12.57 17.76 -18.34
N SER A 129 11.67 16.97 -18.91
CA SER A 129 10.40 16.55 -18.28
C SER A 129 10.40 15.08 -17.84
N LYS A 130 11.51 14.37 -18.01
CA LYS A 130 11.64 12.96 -17.63
C LYS A 130 11.65 12.79 -16.12
N PHE A 131 10.97 11.77 -15.66
CA PHE A 131 10.99 11.36 -14.25
C PHE A 131 12.26 10.58 -13.92
N ALA A 132 12.79 10.76 -12.72
CA ALA A 132 14.00 10.07 -12.28
C ALA A 132 13.81 8.56 -12.02
N ASN A 133 12.61 8.17 -11.55
CA ASN A 133 12.28 6.77 -11.21
C ASN A 133 10.75 6.55 -11.26
N PRO A 134 10.28 5.28 -11.22
CA PRO A 134 8.86 4.93 -11.24
C PRO A 134 8.05 5.56 -10.09
N ARG A 135 8.62 5.66 -8.89
CA ARG A 135 7.97 6.30 -7.74
C ARG A 135 7.69 7.78 -8.00
N ASN A 136 8.68 8.52 -8.50
CA ASN A 136 8.51 9.93 -8.83
C ASN A 136 7.50 10.12 -9.96
N ALA A 137 7.49 9.22 -10.94
CA ALA A 137 6.51 9.22 -12.01
C ALA A 137 5.09 8.95 -11.49
N ALA A 138 4.91 8.00 -10.58
CA ALA A 138 3.62 7.75 -9.94
C ALA A 138 3.15 8.96 -9.13
N ALA A 139 4.02 9.51 -8.28
CA ALA A 139 3.71 10.68 -7.44
C ALA A 139 3.37 11.91 -8.29
N GLY A 140 4.18 12.22 -9.30
CA GLY A 140 3.95 13.34 -10.21
C GLY A 140 2.71 13.16 -11.08
N SER A 141 2.37 11.92 -11.45
CA SER A 141 1.15 11.62 -12.21
C SER A 141 -0.11 11.72 -11.34
N LEU A 142 -0.06 11.27 -10.09
CA LEU A 142 -1.22 11.27 -9.20
C LEU A 142 -1.61 12.68 -8.74
N ARG A 143 -0.64 13.57 -8.54
CA ARG A 143 -0.83 14.93 -7.99
C ARG A 143 -1.13 16.00 -9.04
N GLN A 144 -1.61 15.61 -10.22
CA GLN A 144 -1.94 16.57 -11.26
C GLN A 144 -3.23 17.34 -10.93
N LEU A 145 -3.21 18.65 -11.14
CA LEU A 145 -4.41 19.50 -11.03
C LEU A 145 -5.40 19.20 -12.14
N ASP A 146 -4.90 18.91 -13.33
CA ASP A 146 -5.69 18.39 -14.44
C ASP A 146 -5.77 16.86 -14.33
N THR A 147 -6.93 16.36 -13.94
CA THR A 147 -7.18 14.93 -13.77
C THR A 147 -7.07 14.13 -15.07
N SER A 148 -7.23 14.76 -16.23
CA SER A 148 -7.05 14.09 -17.52
C SER A 148 -5.63 13.55 -17.69
N ILE A 149 -4.63 14.24 -17.14
CA ILE A 149 -3.24 13.79 -17.12
C ILE A 149 -3.11 12.53 -16.26
N SER A 150 -3.66 12.54 -15.04
CA SER A 150 -3.66 11.36 -14.15
C SER A 150 -4.34 10.16 -14.82
N HIS A 151 -5.48 10.39 -15.47
CA HIS A 151 -6.25 9.36 -16.16
C HIS A 151 -5.52 8.77 -17.37
N SER A 152 -4.64 9.52 -18.01
CA SER A 152 -3.81 9.04 -19.12
C SER A 152 -2.62 8.18 -18.67
N ARG A 153 -2.32 8.15 -17.36
CA ARG A 153 -1.16 7.43 -16.80
C ARG A 153 -1.54 6.01 -16.39
N PRO A 154 -0.68 5.01 -16.64
CA PRO A 154 -0.95 3.61 -16.30
C PRO A 154 -0.69 3.33 -14.81
N LEU A 155 -1.27 4.14 -13.93
CA LEU A 155 -1.16 3.98 -12.49
C LEU A 155 -1.81 2.68 -12.03
N LYS A 156 -1.17 2.04 -11.04
CA LYS A 156 -1.64 0.82 -10.39
C LYS A 156 -1.71 1.03 -8.89
N PHE A 157 -2.54 0.24 -8.23
CA PHE A 157 -2.72 0.28 -6.79
C PHE A 157 -2.58 -1.13 -6.19
N ILE A 158 -1.87 -1.26 -5.09
CA ILE A 158 -1.84 -2.49 -4.29
C ILE A 158 -2.18 -2.14 -2.84
N PRO A 159 -3.24 -2.75 -2.26
CA PRO A 159 -3.56 -2.59 -0.86
C PRO A 159 -2.53 -3.34 0.00
N HIS A 160 -2.13 -2.72 1.11
CA HIS A 160 -1.21 -3.32 2.06
C HIS A 160 -1.67 -3.21 3.51
N GLY A 161 -2.80 -2.56 3.81
CA GLY A 161 -3.27 -2.41 5.17
C GLY A 161 -4.68 -1.85 5.26
N ILE A 162 -5.19 -1.87 6.47
CA ILE A 162 -6.49 -1.35 6.86
C ILE A 162 -6.30 -0.20 7.85
N GLY A 163 -7.13 0.82 7.75
CA GLY A 163 -7.26 1.88 8.75
C GLY A 163 -8.50 1.64 9.62
N LYS A 164 -9.32 2.68 9.83
CA LYS A 164 -10.59 2.53 10.54
C LYS A 164 -11.54 1.64 9.74
N CYS A 165 -12.24 0.75 10.45
CA CYS A 165 -13.27 -0.11 9.89
C CYS A 165 -14.41 -0.27 10.90
N SER A 166 -15.66 -0.27 10.43
CA SER A 166 -16.83 -0.57 11.28
C SER A 166 -16.93 -2.04 11.64
N ASP A 167 -16.39 -2.92 10.80
CA ASP A 167 -16.38 -4.36 11.02
C ASP A 167 -15.01 -4.81 11.57
N LYS A 168 -14.99 -5.95 12.25
CA LYS A 168 -13.78 -6.55 12.79
C LYS A 168 -13.29 -7.69 11.91
N PHE A 169 -12.01 -7.69 11.63
CA PHE A 169 -11.30 -8.83 11.07
C PHE A 169 -10.45 -9.48 12.16
N ASP A 170 -10.41 -10.80 12.22
CA ASP A 170 -9.55 -11.51 13.18
C ASP A 170 -8.09 -11.55 12.70
N LYS A 171 -7.90 -11.80 11.39
CA LYS A 171 -6.57 -11.92 10.75
C LYS A 171 -6.46 -10.99 9.54
N ILE A 172 -5.24 -10.57 9.23
CA ILE A 172 -4.93 -9.80 8.02
C ILE A 172 -5.28 -10.61 6.76
N GLU A 173 -5.10 -11.92 6.79
CA GLU A 173 -5.46 -12.81 5.69
C GLU A 173 -6.96 -12.74 5.37
N ASN A 174 -7.83 -12.77 6.37
CA ASN A 174 -9.28 -12.62 6.18
C ASN A 174 -9.62 -11.28 5.50
N TYR A 175 -8.94 -10.21 5.91
CA TYR A 175 -9.08 -8.90 5.26
C TYR A 175 -8.64 -8.94 3.78
N TYR A 176 -7.50 -9.55 3.48
CA TYR A 176 -7.02 -9.67 2.09
C TYR A 176 -7.95 -10.52 1.21
N ASP A 177 -8.55 -11.55 1.74
CA ASP A 177 -9.54 -12.35 0.99
C ASP A 177 -10.83 -11.56 0.73
N GLN A 178 -11.24 -10.74 1.71
CA GLN A 178 -12.38 -9.87 1.54
C GLN A 178 -12.11 -8.77 0.49
N LEU A 179 -10.89 -8.23 0.40
CA LEU A 179 -10.52 -7.28 -0.65
C LEU A 179 -10.72 -7.85 -2.06
N LYS A 180 -10.38 -9.13 -2.28
CA LYS A 180 -10.62 -9.81 -3.57
C LYS A 180 -12.10 -9.84 -3.93
N ASN A 181 -12.98 -10.11 -2.95
CA ASN A 181 -14.43 -10.08 -3.14
C ASN A 181 -14.94 -8.69 -3.55
N TRP A 182 -14.21 -7.64 -3.17
CA TRP A 182 -14.51 -6.25 -3.55
C TRP A 182 -13.83 -5.80 -4.85
N ASN A 183 -13.15 -6.69 -5.57
CA ASN A 183 -12.35 -6.38 -6.77
C ASN A 183 -11.12 -5.49 -6.49
N ILE A 184 -10.61 -5.53 -5.27
CA ILE A 184 -9.34 -4.90 -4.92
C ILE A 184 -8.30 -6.01 -4.78
N THR A 185 -7.34 -6.08 -5.68
CA THR A 185 -6.38 -7.19 -5.75
C THR A 185 -5.18 -6.92 -4.84
N PRO A 186 -4.98 -7.71 -3.76
CA PRO A 186 -3.76 -7.66 -2.95
C PRO A 186 -2.55 -8.19 -3.73
N ASN A 187 -1.34 -7.94 -3.19
CA ASN A 187 -0.12 -8.47 -3.77
C ASN A 187 -0.14 -10.01 -3.78
N ASN A 188 0.12 -10.61 -4.94
CA ASN A 188 0.18 -12.06 -5.12
C ASN A 188 1.48 -12.69 -4.60
N LEU A 189 2.52 -11.88 -4.37
CA LEU A 189 3.82 -12.34 -3.85
C LEU A 189 3.87 -12.37 -2.31
N ARG A 190 2.73 -12.22 -1.63
CA ARG A 190 2.67 -12.37 -0.17
C ARG A 190 2.77 -13.84 0.24
N LYS A 191 3.30 -14.08 1.43
CA LYS A 191 3.43 -15.41 2.03
C LYS A 191 3.18 -15.37 3.53
N ASN A 192 2.47 -16.39 4.05
CA ASN A 192 2.40 -16.65 5.48
C ASN A 192 3.70 -17.34 5.94
N CYS A 193 4.28 -16.87 7.02
CA CYS A 193 5.47 -17.41 7.66
C CYS A 193 5.18 -17.65 9.14
N TYR A 194 5.79 -18.68 9.70
CA TYR A 194 5.56 -19.14 11.07
C TYR A 194 6.85 -19.10 11.91
N SER A 195 7.96 -18.73 11.31
CA SER A 195 9.24 -18.60 12.00
C SER A 195 10.13 -17.52 11.36
N VAL A 196 11.18 -17.12 12.09
CA VAL A 196 12.22 -16.19 11.58
C VAL A 196 12.90 -16.77 10.33
N GLU A 197 13.18 -18.06 10.35
CA GLU A 197 13.85 -18.78 9.26
C GLU A 197 12.99 -18.73 7.98
N GLU A 198 11.68 -18.88 8.10
CA GLU A 198 10.78 -18.77 6.97
C GLU A 198 10.68 -17.35 6.42
N ILE A 199 10.70 -16.33 7.29
CA ILE A 199 10.75 -14.92 6.89
C ILE A 199 12.02 -14.66 6.07
N ILE A 200 13.19 -15.08 6.59
CA ILE A 200 14.50 -14.92 5.93
C ILE A 200 14.52 -15.67 4.60
N LYS A 201 14.04 -16.91 4.58
CA LYS A 201 13.94 -17.72 3.35
C LYS A 201 13.08 -17.01 2.30
N PHE A 202 11.95 -16.46 2.70
CA PHE A 202 11.08 -15.74 1.79
C PHE A 202 11.71 -14.42 1.30
N TYR A 203 12.38 -13.68 2.19
CA TYR A 203 13.15 -12.48 1.79
C TYR A 203 14.16 -12.81 0.69
N ASN A 204 14.98 -13.85 0.86
CA ASN A 204 15.96 -14.27 -0.12
C ASN A 204 15.32 -14.68 -1.45
N GLN A 205 14.15 -15.34 -1.43
CA GLN A 205 13.40 -15.70 -2.63
C GLN A 205 12.90 -14.46 -3.40
N ILE A 206 12.43 -13.44 -2.68
CA ILE A 206 11.98 -12.18 -3.30
C ILE A 206 13.17 -11.41 -3.85
N ASP A 207 14.29 -11.34 -3.13
CA ASP A 207 15.49 -10.64 -3.57
C ASP A 207 16.06 -11.25 -4.87
N GLN A 208 16.14 -12.58 -4.95
CA GLN A 208 16.55 -13.29 -6.15
C GLN A 208 15.63 -13.04 -7.36
N LYS A 209 14.32 -12.86 -7.12
CA LYS A 209 13.34 -12.59 -8.18
C LYS A 209 13.18 -11.10 -8.50
N ARG A 210 13.81 -10.21 -7.74
CA ARG A 210 13.61 -8.76 -7.79
C ARG A 210 13.78 -8.16 -9.18
N SER A 211 14.77 -8.64 -9.93
CA SER A 211 15.04 -8.17 -11.31
C SER A 211 13.90 -8.51 -12.29
N GLY A 212 13.21 -9.65 -12.07
CA GLY A 212 12.09 -10.09 -12.91
C GLY A 212 10.72 -9.52 -12.49
N ILE A 213 10.65 -8.78 -11.40
CA ILE A 213 9.40 -8.13 -10.95
C ILE A 213 9.26 -6.78 -11.63
N ASP A 214 8.14 -6.57 -12.33
CA ASP A 214 7.87 -5.37 -13.14
C ASP A 214 7.44 -4.14 -12.31
N TYR A 215 7.88 -4.04 -11.06
CA TYR A 215 7.76 -2.85 -10.21
C TYR A 215 8.91 -2.80 -9.20
N ASP A 216 9.19 -1.61 -8.66
CA ASP A 216 10.26 -1.45 -7.69
C ASP A 216 9.83 -1.90 -6.30
N ILE A 217 10.74 -2.59 -5.62
CA ILE A 217 10.59 -3.11 -4.26
C ILE A 217 11.72 -2.52 -3.40
N ASP A 218 11.34 -1.97 -2.25
CA ASP A 218 12.24 -1.35 -1.26
C ASP A 218 12.59 -2.31 -0.09
N GLY A 219 12.15 -3.57 -0.17
CA GLY A 219 12.37 -4.59 0.84
C GLY A 219 11.16 -5.48 1.05
N LEU A 220 11.08 -6.06 2.25
CA LEU A 220 9.97 -6.90 2.69
C LEU A 220 9.28 -6.26 3.89
N VAL A 221 7.96 -6.28 3.93
CA VAL A 221 7.15 -5.93 5.10
C VAL A 221 6.74 -7.21 5.80
N VAL A 222 6.98 -7.26 7.12
CA VAL A 222 6.57 -8.36 8.00
C VAL A 222 5.53 -7.83 8.96
N LYS A 223 4.39 -8.51 9.04
CA LYS A 223 3.25 -8.16 9.91
C LYS A 223 2.83 -9.38 10.71
N ILE A 224 2.41 -9.21 11.95
CA ILE A 224 1.72 -10.26 12.70
C ILE A 224 0.33 -10.43 12.10
N ASN A 225 -0.06 -11.67 11.75
CA ASN A 225 -1.32 -12.00 11.07
C ASN A 225 -2.53 -11.99 12.03
N SER A 226 -2.53 -11.15 13.04
CA SER A 226 -3.63 -11.04 14.00
C SER A 226 -3.98 -9.58 14.25
N PHE A 227 -5.27 -9.27 14.25
CA PHE A 227 -5.79 -7.98 14.71
C PHE A 227 -6.21 -8.00 16.19
N LYS A 228 -6.06 -9.15 16.86
CA LYS A 228 -6.37 -9.32 18.29
C LYS A 228 -5.15 -9.08 19.19
N LEU A 229 -3.95 -9.12 18.58
CA LEU A 229 -2.66 -8.91 19.26
C LEU A 229 -2.18 -7.43 19.13
#